data_65e46c8d60d8aa5e630eed414d14eee5
#
_entry.id   65e46c8d60d8aa5e630eed414d14eee5
#
_cell.length_a   1.000
_cell.length_b   1.000
_cell.length_c   1.000
_cell.angle_alpha   90.00
_cell.angle_beta   90.00
_cell.angle_gamma   90.00
#
_symmetry.space_group_name_H-M   'P 1'
#
loop_
_entity.id
_entity.type
_entity.pdbx_description
1 polymer ?
#
loop_
_entity_poly.entity_id
_entity_poly.type
_entity_poly.pdbx_seq_one_letter_code
_entity_poly.pdbx_strand_id
1 'polypeptide(L)'
;MNKELWLQAAKDAGIEEFEIYDQNTKSTSIRLYEGSVDGFTISECRGISLRGIYNGKMGICFLEESDDSLLEFALNQIKQNANSITSEDEAEIYAGAQEYPDVKEKENHMLDLPSEEKINLLKEIEQELKNHDERITQVMSTNYGQVEMCRAIDNTKGVHLGDEHHASYITCAVMAKDGDDTKIASDWKYIYDKQDLNPKEFAQALCAKVIAKLHGEPVESGNYPVLLQNEAMSDLLTALSGMFHGESIYKGVSILKDKLGETVFDKRISIVDDPLLESGYESAAFDDEGVACYRKYLVEQGVFKTCLHNLKSAKLMNTVSTGNGFKGGYASSVDISPTNLYIEQGDVSYEDMIGSMDKGIIITEITGLHAGLNPISTEFSLQSSGFLVEGGKIVRPVNLITVAGNFMEAMKNIRMIGEDLKMGSSGIGSPSILFESLAISGK
;
A
#
# COMPACT_ATOMS: atom_id res chain seq x y z
N MET A 1 -6.80 31.34 5.84
CA MET A 1 -5.40 31.69 5.47
C MET A 1 -5.38 32.37 4.12
N ASN A 2 -4.75 33.53 4.04
CA ASN A 2 -4.47 34.21 2.77
C ASN A 2 -3.09 33.76 2.25
N LYS A 3 -3.06 32.80 1.35
CA LYS A 3 -1.81 32.16 0.86
C LYS A 3 -0.85 33.18 0.24
N GLU A 4 -1.33 34.13 -0.54
CA GLU A 4 -0.48 35.18 -1.14
C GLU A 4 0.21 36.06 -0.07
N LEU A 5 -0.52 36.43 0.99
CA LEU A 5 0.04 37.14 2.13
C LEU A 5 1.17 36.32 2.79
N TRP A 6 0.97 35.03 2.99
CA TRP A 6 1.96 34.15 3.63
C TRP A 6 3.20 33.97 2.78
N LEU A 7 3.04 33.77 1.46
CA LEU A 7 4.15 33.64 0.51
C LEU A 7 4.99 34.95 0.46
N GLN A 8 4.31 36.13 0.48
CA GLN A 8 5.01 37.38 0.48
C GLN A 8 5.72 37.67 1.80
N ALA A 9 5.04 37.44 2.93
CA ALA A 9 5.63 37.61 4.26
C ALA A 9 6.85 36.72 4.52
N ALA A 10 6.85 35.49 3.99
CA ALA A 10 8.00 34.60 4.07
C ALA A 10 9.23 35.19 3.36
N LYS A 11 9.04 35.78 2.15
CA LYS A 11 10.10 36.50 1.42
C LYS A 11 10.62 37.71 2.21
N ASP A 12 9.71 38.50 2.74
CA ASP A 12 10.05 39.70 3.53
C ASP A 12 10.79 39.31 4.83
N ALA A 13 10.50 38.15 5.39
CA ALA A 13 11.18 37.60 6.54
C ALA A 13 12.55 36.98 6.22
N GLY A 14 12.99 36.95 4.95
CA GLY A 14 14.27 36.40 4.51
C GLY A 14 14.28 34.88 4.44
N ILE A 15 13.12 34.23 4.30
CA ILE A 15 13.01 32.82 3.95
C ILE A 15 13.18 32.72 2.43
N GLU A 16 14.21 32.01 1.98
CA GLU A 16 14.67 31.97 0.59
C GLU A 16 13.63 31.33 -0.32
N GLU A 17 13.07 30.22 0.11
CA GLU A 17 12.01 29.47 -0.55
C GLU A 17 10.99 29.03 0.50
N PHE A 18 9.71 29.10 0.17
CA PHE A 18 8.64 28.77 1.12
C PHE A 18 7.50 28.03 0.43
N GLU A 19 6.94 27.04 1.12
CA GLU A 19 5.85 26.20 0.65
C GLU A 19 4.79 26.02 1.72
N ILE A 20 3.55 26.04 1.28
CA ILE A 20 2.35 25.75 2.06
C ILE A 20 1.73 24.47 1.50
N TYR A 21 1.65 23.45 2.31
CA TYR A 21 0.90 22.22 2.06
C TYR A 21 -0.33 22.22 2.97
N ASP A 22 -1.52 22.28 2.39
CA ASP A 22 -2.81 22.33 3.11
C ASP A 22 -3.55 21.01 2.84
N GLN A 23 -3.92 20.28 3.88
CA GLN A 23 -4.64 19.00 3.78
C GLN A 23 -5.88 19.05 4.64
N ASN A 24 -7.02 18.65 4.07
CA ASN A 24 -8.26 18.36 4.78
C ASN A 24 -8.68 16.93 4.52
N THR A 25 -8.90 16.17 5.58
CA THR A 25 -9.33 14.77 5.50
C THR A 25 -10.62 14.62 6.28
N LYS A 26 -11.68 14.16 5.61
CA LYS A 26 -12.94 13.77 6.23
C LYS A 26 -13.08 12.26 6.14
N SER A 27 -13.46 11.62 7.23
CA SER A 27 -13.65 10.18 7.27
C SER A 27 -14.94 9.80 7.97
N THR A 28 -15.57 8.73 7.46
CA THR A 28 -16.72 8.09 8.09
C THR A 28 -16.40 6.61 8.31
N SER A 29 -16.64 6.14 9.53
CA SER A 29 -16.50 4.72 9.89
C SER A 29 -17.75 4.23 10.55
N ILE A 30 -18.28 3.10 10.06
CA ILE A 30 -19.44 2.41 10.63
C ILE A 30 -19.01 0.98 10.92
N ARG A 31 -19.21 0.54 12.14
CA ARG A 31 -18.95 -0.84 12.56
C ARG A 31 -20.22 -1.51 13.05
N LEU A 32 -20.48 -2.69 12.52
CA LEU A 32 -21.53 -3.58 13.03
C LEU A 32 -20.91 -4.73 13.81
N TYR A 33 -21.61 -5.11 14.86
CA TYR A 33 -21.39 -6.31 15.62
C TYR A 33 -22.74 -6.90 16.06
N GLU A 34 -22.97 -8.17 15.78
CA GLU A 34 -24.20 -8.90 16.10
C GLU A 34 -25.49 -8.20 15.62
N GLY A 35 -25.46 -7.64 14.39
CA GLY A 35 -26.61 -6.98 13.75
C GLY A 35 -26.91 -5.57 14.27
N SER A 36 -26.11 -5.06 15.20
CA SER A 36 -26.27 -3.74 15.79
C SER A 36 -25.08 -2.84 15.44
N VAL A 37 -25.33 -1.53 15.35
CA VAL A 37 -24.26 -0.55 15.20
C VAL A 37 -23.47 -0.47 16.51
N ASP A 38 -22.22 -0.92 16.48
CA ASP A 38 -21.31 -0.89 17.61
C ASP A 38 -20.38 0.34 17.58
N GLY A 39 -20.18 0.93 16.42
CA GLY A 39 -19.42 2.16 16.25
C GLY A 39 -19.91 2.97 15.06
N PHE A 40 -20.01 4.29 15.23
CA PHE A 40 -20.28 5.24 14.18
C PHE A 40 -19.47 6.51 14.46
N THR A 41 -18.53 6.80 13.57
CA THR A 41 -17.62 7.94 13.74
C THR A 41 -17.59 8.74 12.45
N ILE A 42 -17.73 10.05 12.55
CA ILE A 42 -17.40 11.01 11.51
C ILE A 42 -16.31 11.90 12.08
N SER A 43 -15.21 12.05 11.38
CA SER A 43 -14.13 12.95 11.76
C SER A 43 -13.72 13.81 10.58
N GLU A 44 -13.33 15.03 10.89
CA GLU A 44 -12.72 15.95 9.93
C GLU A 44 -11.43 16.49 10.57
N CYS A 45 -10.33 16.37 9.86
CA CYS A 45 -9.03 16.84 10.29
C CYS A 45 -8.42 17.70 9.20
N ARG A 46 -8.19 18.96 9.50
CA ARG A 46 -7.46 19.88 8.63
C ARG A 46 -6.14 20.23 9.27
N GLY A 47 -5.10 20.31 8.46
CA GLY A 47 -3.80 20.75 8.92
C GLY A 47 -2.96 21.30 7.79
N ILE A 48 -1.98 22.10 8.17
CA ILE A 48 -1.10 22.82 7.26
C ILE A 48 0.34 22.48 7.64
N SER A 49 1.10 22.05 6.64
CA SER A 49 2.55 21.91 6.74
C SER A 49 3.21 23.06 6.00
N LEU A 50 4.05 23.78 6.70
CA LEU A 50 4.82 24.90 6.17
C LEU A 50 6.29 24.47 6.10
N ARG A 51 6.89 24.56 4.93
CA ARG A 51 8.32 24.32 4.75
C ARG A 51 8.99 25.59 4.26
N GLY A 52 10.17 25.91 4.78
CA GLY A 52 10.90 27.08 4.33
C GLY A 52 12.39 26.89 4.41
N ILE A 53 13.12 27.38 3.41
CA ILE A 53 14.58 27.39 3.40
C ILE A 53 15.08 28.69 4.00
N TYR A 54 15.84 28.56 5.09
CA TYR A 54 16.48 29.66 5.77
C TYR A 54 17.94 29.32 6.08
N ASN A 55 18.88 30.16 5.64
CA ASN A 55 20.33 29.88 5.71
C ASN A 55 20.69 28.54 5.06
N GLY A 56 20.06 28.19 3.93
CA GLY A 56 20.28 26.96 3.18
C GLY A 56 19.74 25.68 3.86
N LYS A 57 18.96 25.80 4.95
CA LYS A 57 18.40 24.65 5.70
C LYS A 57 16.86 24.69 5.69
N MET A 58 16.24 23.49 5.62
CA MET A 58 14.79 23.35 5.61
C MET A 58 14.22 23.40 7.03
N GLY A 59 13.53 24.51 7.37
CA GLY A 59 12.69 24.55 8.57
C GLY A 59 11.26 24.12 8.26
N ILE A 60 10.59 23.49 9.20
CA ILE A 60 9.22 22.98 9.07
C ILE A 60 8.40 23.47 10.26
N CYS A 61 7.13 23.85 10.00
CA CYS A 61 6.15 24.17 11.03
C CYS A 61 4.80 23.54 10.63
N PHE A 62 4.09 22.97 11.61
CA PHE A 62 2.77 22.38 11.42
C PHE A 62 1.73 23.20 12.16
N LEU A 63 0.58 23.44 11.55
CA LEU A 63 -0.55 24.17 12.12
C LEU A 63 -1.83 23.35 11.92
N GLU A 64 -2.70 23.34 12.93
CA GLU A 64 -4.05 22.75 12.84
C GLU A 64 -5.10 23.80 12.44
N GLU A 65 -4.76 25.08 12.53
CA GLU A 65 -5.64 26.20 12.20
C GLU A 65 -5.05 27.03 11.06
N SER A 66 -5.90 27.41 10.10
CA SER A 66 -5.52 28.28 8.98
C SER A 66 -5.84 29.75 9.28
N ASP A 67 -5.25 30.30 10.33
CA ASP A 67 -5.47 31.69 10.75
C ASP A 67 -4.24 32.56 10.44
N ASP A 68 -4.48 33.71 9.77
CA ASP A 68 -3.43 34.64 9.42
C ASP A 68 -2.73 35.28 10.65
N SER A 69 -3.36 35.25 11.84
CA SER A 69 -2.73 35.67 13.09
C SER A 69 -1.54 34.80 13.51
N LEU A 70 -1.45 33.57 12.99
CA LEU A 70 -0.35 32.64 13.26
C LEU A 70 0.88 32.86 12.37
N LEU A 71 0.80 33.75 11.38
CA LEU A 71 1.84 33.99 10.37
C LEU A 71 3.22 34.25 11.02
N GLU A 72 3.32 35.24 11.90
CA GLU A 72 4.59 35.62 12.53
C GLU A 72 5.18 34.47 13.36
N PHE A 73 4.32 33.78 14.11
CA PHE A 73 4.72 32.61 14.89
C PHE A 73 5.30 31.51 13.98
N ALA A 74 4.61 31.16 12.90
CA ALA A 74 5.01 30.10 11.99
C ALA A 74 6.35 30.41 11.29
N LEU A 75 6.52 31.64 10.78
CA LEU A 75 7.78 32.04 10.13
C LEU A 75 8.96 32.03 11.11
N ASN A 76 8.73 32.42 12.38
CA ASN A 76 9.76 32.33 13.42
C ASN A 76 10.12 30.88 13.76
N GLN A 77 9.12 29.99 13.84
CA GLN A 77 9.35 28.54 14.06
C GLN A 77 10.17 27.92 12.93
N ILE A 78 9.86 28.25 11.68
CA ILE A 78 10.60 27.78 10.50
C ILE A 78 12.07 28.19 10.59
N LYS A 79 12.36 29.44 10.91
CA LYS A 79 13.74 29.95 11.07
C LYS A 79 14.49 29.27 12.22
N GLN A 80 13.83 29.08 13.37
CA GLN A 80 14.42 28.41 14.51
C GLN A 80 14.73 26.96 14.20
N ASN A 81 13.79 26.25 13.55
CA ASN A 81 13.95 24.85 13.17
C ASN A 81 15.06 24.70 12.13
N ALA A 82 15.11 25.56 11.11
CA ALA A 82 16.18 25.58 10.12
C ALA A 82 17.57 25.76 10.77
N ASN A 83 17.69 26.73 11.69
CA ASN A 83 18.96 26.99 12.40
C ASN A 83 19.37 25.86 13.34
N SER A 84 18.47 24.96 13.71
CA SER A 84 18.76 23.80 14.56
C SER A 84 19.29 22.60 13.77
N ILE A 85 19.22 22.63 12.44
CA ILE A 85 19.67 21.54 11.58
C ILE A 85 21.20 21.61 11.43
N THR A 86 21.85 20.51 11.80
CA THR A 86 23.31 20.35 11.73
C THR A 86 23.77 19.54 10.51
N SER A 87 22.85 18.86 9.82
CA SER A 87 23.17 18.11 8.59
C SER A 87 23.64 19.08 7.49
N GLU A 88 24.56 18.62 6.66
CA GLU A 88 25.05 19.39 5.50
C GLU A 88 24.15 19.23 4.26
N ASP A 89 23.07 18.42 4.37
CA ASP A 89 22.14 18.18 3.26
C ASP A 89 21.55 19.51 2.78
N GLU A 90 21.60 19.71 1.48
CA GLU A 90 20.98 20.86 0.84
C GLU A 90 19.47 20.64 0.74
N ALA A 91 18.72 21.66 1.15
CA ALA A 91 17.27 21.68 1.03
C ALA A 91 16.81 22.18 -0.36
N GLU A 92 15.63 21.75 -0.76
CA GLU A 92 15.01 22.20 -2.00
C GLU A 92 13.49 22.25 -1.86
N ILE A 93 12.86 23.29 -2.45
CA ILE A 93 11.44 23.36 -2.74
C ILE A 93 11.27 23.29 -4.26
N TYR A 94 10.36 22.46 -4.73
CA TYR A 94 10.20 22.20 -6.16
C TYR A 94 9.66 23.44 -6.91
N ALA A 95 10.14 23.64 -8.14
CA ALA A 95 9.74 24.78 -8.96
C ALA A 95 8.56 24.49 -9.91
N GLY A 96 8.00 23.30 -9.82
CA GLY A 96 6.90 22.85 -10.69
C GLY A 96 7.39 22.09 -11.93
N ALA A 97 6.52 21.27 -12.48
CA ALA A 97 6.69 20.59 -13.76
C ALA A 97 6.12 21.46 -14.90
N GLN A 98 6.56 21.20 -16.14
CA GLN A 98 5.99 21.84 -17.33
C GLN A 98 4.58 21.35 -17.59
N GLU A 99 4.32 20.05 -17.33
CA GLU A 99 3.02 19.40 -17.49
C GLU A 99 2.80 18.43 -16.35
N TYR A 100 1.56 18.28 -15.94
CA TYR A 100 1.10 17.27 -14.99
C TYR A 100 0.16 16.32 -15.71
N PRO A 101 0.22 15.01 -15.43
CA PRO A 101 -0.70 14.05 -16.01
C PRO A 101 -2.14 14.33 -15.54
N ASP A 102 -3.10 14.01 -16.39
CA ASP A 102 -4.52 14.05 -16.04
C ASP A 102 -4.89 12.70 -15.38
N VAL A 103 -5.07 12.73 -14.08
CA VAL A 103 -5.57 11.59 -13.30
C VAL A 103 -7.02 11.87 -12.95
N LYS A 104 -7.90 11.04 -13.49
CA LYS A 104 -9.34 11.16 -13.23
C LYS A 104 -9.69 10.39 -11.97
N GLU A 105 -10.22 11.10 -10.99
CA GLU A 105 -10.87 10.45 -9.85
C GLU A 105 -12.08 9.63 -10.32
N LYS A 106 -12.21 8.44 -9.76
CA LYS A 106 -13.37 7.59 -10.00
C LYS A 106 -14.58 8.17 -9.29
N GLU A 107 -15.68 8.39 -10.00
CA GLU A 107 -16.93 8.87 -9.39
C GLU A 107 -17.37 7.92 -8.25
N ASN A 108 -17.69 8.50 -7.07
CA ASN A 108 -17.98 7.72 -5.86
C ASN A 108 -19.37 8.08 -5.31
N HIS A 109 -20.37 7.36 -5.77
CA HIS A 109 -21.75 7.53 -5.32
C HIS A 109 -21.99 7.11 -3.86
N MET A 110 -21.03 6.40 -3.24
CA MET A 110 -21.15 6.03 -1.83
C MET A 110 -20.99 7.24 -0.90
N LEU A 111 -20.35 8.33 -1.36
CA LEU A 111 -20.19 9.54 -0.54
C LEU A 111 -21.54 10.14 -0.15
N ASP A 112 -22.46 10.22 -1.09
CA ASP A 112 -23.78 10.81 -0.92
C ASP A 112 -24.85 9.83 -0.39
N LEU A 113 -24.50 8.53 -0.29
CA LEU A 113 -25.42 7.53 0.19
C LEU A 113 -25.78 7.78 1.67
N PRO A 114 -27.07 7.82 2.06
CA PRO A 114 -27.47 8.00 3.45
C PRO A 114 -26.85 6.95 4.38
N SER A 115 -26.46 7.35 5.59
CA SER A 115 -25.86 6.44 6.58
C SER A 115 -26.74 5.22 6.89
N GLU A 116 -28.06 5.41 6.85
CA GLU A 116 -29.02 4.30 7.04
C GLU A 116 -28.89 3.23 5.95
N GLU A 117 -28.68 3.63 4.69
CA GLU A 117 -28.49 2.70 3.59
C GLU A 117 -27.15 1.97 3.68
N LYS A 118 -26.08 2.68 4.11
CA LYS A 118 -24.77 2.07 4.41
C LYS A 118 -24.89 1.01 5.51
N ILE A 119 -25.61 1.33 6.59
CA ILE A 119 -25.89 0.39 7.70
C ILE A 119 -26.71 -0.81 7.20
N ASN A 120 -27.70 -0.59 6.36
CA ASN A 120 -28.53 -1.68 5.82
C ASN A 120 -27.70 -2.62 4.92
N LEU A 121 -26.80 -2.09 4.10
CA LEU A 121 -25.86 -2.89 3.30
C LEU A 121 -24.96 -3.77 4.19
N LEU A 122 -24.41 -3.21 5.28
CA LEU A 122 -23.61 -3.99 6.24
C LEU A 122 -24.42 -5.07 6.94
N LYS A 123 -25.68 -4.79 7.32
CA LYS A 123 -26.58 -5.80 7.91
C LYS A 123 -26.90 -6.93 6.96
N GLU A 124 -27.10 -6.63 5.67
CA GLU A 124 -27.33 -7.63 4.64
C GLU A 124 -26.12 -8.56 4.50
N ILE A 125 -24.90 -8.00 4.43
CA ILE A 125 -23.66 -8.78 4.39
C ILE A 125 -23.54 -9.67 5.63
N GLU A 126 -23.76 -9.11 6.84
CA GLU A 126 -23.67 -9.87 8.09
C GLU A 126 -24.68 -11.02 8.14
N GLN A 127 -25.88 -10.80 7.64
CA GLN A 127 -26.91 -11.82 7.56
C GLN A 127 -26.54 -12.94 6.59
N GLU A 128 -26.04 -12.59 5.41
CA GLU A 128 -25.57 -13.57 4.43
C GLU A 128 -24.39 -14.40 4.99
N LEU A 129 -23.44 -13.76 5.67
CA LEU A 129 -22.33 -14.44 6.34
C LEU A 129 -22.80 -15.45 7.39
N LYS A 130 -23.73 -15.03 8.28
CA LYS A 130 -24.27 -15.89 9.36
C LYS A 130 -25.06 -17.08 8.85
N ASN A 131 -25.77 -16.91 7.73
CA ASN A 131 -26.66 -17.92 7.19
C ASN A 131 -26.01 -18.86 6.17
N HIS A 132 -24.74 -18.61 5.80
CA HIS A 132 -24.10 -19.32 4.72
C HIS A 132 -23.79 -20.79 5.05
N ASP A 133 -23.24 -21.03 6.24
CA ASP A 133 -22.80 -22.37 6.67
C ASP A 133 -22.86 -22.46 8.21
N GLU A 134 -23.29 -23.60 8.76
CA GLU A 134 -23.42 -23.83 10.22
C GLU A 134 -22.07 -23.73 10.97
N ARG A 135 -20.96 -23.92 10.26
CA ARG A 135 -19.60 -23.78 10.83
C ARG A 135 -19.19 -22.33 11.03
N ILE A 136 -19.89 -21.36 10.42
CA ILE A 136 -19.65 -19.93 10.69
C ILE A 136 -20.27 -19.60 12.05
N THR A 137 -19.46 -19.60 13.08
CA THR A 137 -19.90 -19.44 14.46
C THR A 137 -20.00 -17.97 14.88
N GLN A 138 -19.25 -17.09 14.21
CA GLN A 138 -19.24 -15.66 14.53
C GLN A 138 -18.86 -14.80 13.32
N VAL A 139 -19.59 -13.72 13.10
CA VAL A 139 -19.12 -12.58 12.31
C VAL A 139 -18.43 -11.62 13.28
N MET A 140 -17.10 -11.54 13.19
CA MET A 140 -16.29 -10.80 14.15
C MET A 140 -16.40 -9.29 13.95
N SER A 141 -16.53 -8.88 12.70
CA SER A 141 -16.73 -7.47 12.33
C SER A 141 -17.28 -7.35 10.91
N THR A 142 -18.12 -6.33 10.72
CA THR A 142 -18.56 -5.87 9.40
C THR A 142 -18.47 -4.36 9.42
N ASN A 143 -17.51 -3.81 8.66
CA ASN A 143 -17.20 -2.39 8.72
C ASN A 143 -17.36 -1.75 7.35
N TYR A 144 -17.81 -0.51 7.36
CA TYR A 144 -17.74 0.44 6.26
C TYR A 144 -16.75 1.56 6.63
N GLY A 145 -15.88 1.90 5.72
CA GLY A 145 -14.99 3.06 5.81
C GLY A 145 -15.16 3.95 4.59
N GLN A 146 -15.04 5.25 4.80
CA GLN A 146 -15.05 6.27 3.76
C GLN A 146 -14.02 7.33 4.13
N VAL A 147 -13.24 7.74 3.15
CA VAL A 147 -12.26 8.82 3.27
C VAL A 147 -12.44 9.78 2.10
N GLU A 148 -12.45 11.06 2.40
CA GLU A 148 -12.41 12.17 1.44
C GLU A 148 -11.21 13.03 1.85
N MET A 149 -10.26 13.23 0.97
CA MET A 149 -9.05 14.01 1.22
C MET A 149 -8.89 15.06 0.12
N CYS A 150 -8.76 16.30 0.54
CA CYS A 150 -8.38 17.41 -0.34
C CYS A 150 -6.99 17.88 0.08
N ARG A 151 -6.10 18.10 -0.86
CA ARG A 151 -4.80 18.68 -0.60
C ARG A 151 -4.49 19.82 -1.59
N ALA A 152 -3.65 20.76 -1.15
CA ALA A 152 -3.16 21.83 -2.00
C ALA A 152 -1.72 22.17 -1.66
N ILE A 153 -0.93 22.50 -2.68
CA ILE A 153 0.47 22.93 -2.57
C ILE A 153 0.62 24.28 -3.23
N ASP A 154 1.08 25.26 -2.46
CA ASP A 154 1.40 26.60 -2.96
C ASP A 154 2.80 26.98 -2.51
N ASN A 155 3.65 27.50 -3.42
CA ASN A 155 5.00 27.90 -3.03
C ASN A 155 5.50 29.16 -3.70
N THR A 156 6.62 29.69 -3.20
CA THR A 156 7.25 30.92 -3.69
C THR A 156 7.87 30.80 -5.08
N LYS A 157 7.95 29.58 -5.64
CA LYS A 157 8.44 29.31 -7.00
C LYS A 157 7.32 29.26 -8.03
N GLY A 158 6.07 29.53 -7.62
CA GLY A 158 4.91 29.61 -8.50
C GLY A 158 4.15 28.29 -8.70
N VAL A 159 4.37 27.31 -7.86
CA VAL A 159 3.56 26.09 -7.83
C VAL A 159 2.22 26.41 -7.16
N HIS A 160 1.12 26.04 -7.82
CA HIS A 160 -0.25 26.10 -7.34
C HIS A 160 -0.95 24.84 -7.81
N LEU A 161 -1.01 23.83 -6.94
CA LEU A 161 -1.57 22.50 -7.22
C LEU A 161 -2.66 22.20 -6.20
N GLY A 162 -3.62 21.40 -6.59
CA GLY A 162 -4.62 20.85 -5.70
C GLY A 162 -5.28 19.64 -6.34
N ASP A 163 -5.61 18.66 -5.53
CA ASP A 163 -6.39 17.49 -5.91
C ASP A 163 -7.30 17.04 -4.77
N GLU A 164 -8.19 16.15 -5.12
CA GLU A 164 -9.13 15.52 -4.21
C GLU A 164 -9.04 14.00 -4.43
N HIS A 165 -8.99 13.25 -3.35
CA HIS A 165 -9.00 11.79 -3.36
C HIS A 165 -10.11 11.29 -2.44
N HIS A 166 -10.75 10.22 -2.86
CA HIS A 166 -11.77 9.59 -2.03
C HIS A 166 -11.78 8.07 -2.21
N ALA A 167 -12.12 7.37 -1.13
CA ALA A 167 -12.37 5.94 -1.15
C ALA A 167 -13.55 5.58 -0.26
N SER A 168 -14.27 4.57 -0.67
CA SER A 168 -15.22 3.87 0.16
C SER A 168 -14.91 2.38 0.13
N TYR A 169 -14.93 1.73 1.27
CA TYR A 169 -14.57 0.31 1.36
C TYR A 169 -15.37 -0.42 2.43
N ILE A 170 -15.48 -1.73 2.25
CA ILE A 170 -16.05 -2.65 3.23
C ILE A 170 -14.96 -3.64 3.65
N THR A 171 -14.93 -3.95 4.94
CA THR A 171 -14.10 -5.01 5.50
C THR A 171 -14.94 -5.92 6.36
N CYS A 172 -14.76 -7.24 6.23
CA CYS A 172 -15.44 -8.23 7.04
C CYS A 172 -14.45 -9.25 7.58
N ALA A 173 -14.72 -9.75 8.78
CA ALA A 173 -13.99 -10.85 9.38
C ALA A 173 -14.97 -11.88 9.97
N VAL A 174 -14.69 -13.15 9.69
CA VAL A 174 -15.54 -14.27 10.14
C VAL A 174 -14.72 -15.34 10.83
N MET A 175 -15.35 -16.04 11.77
CA MET A 175 -14.79 -17.19 12.45
C MET A 175 -15.59 -18.45 12.06
N ALA A 176 -14.89 -19.47 11.58
CA ALA A 176 -15.44 -20.80 11.39
C ALA A 176 -14.90 -21.75 12.46
N LYS A 177 -15.76 -22.67 12.91
CA LYS A 177 -15.43 -23.72 13.87
C LYS A 177 -16.03 -25.05 13.43
N ASP A 178 -15.20 -26.10 13.51
CA ASP A 178 -15.65 -27.46 13.30
C ASP A 178 -14.91 -28.37 14.31
N GLY A 179 -15.68 -28.99 15.23
CA GLY A 179 -15.13 -29.67 16.40
C GLY A 179 -14.29 -28.73 17.27
N ASP A 180 -13.03 -29.07 17.47
CA ASP A 180 -12.07 -28.27 18.24
C ASP A 180 -11.26 -27.30 17.37
N ASP A 181 -11.37 -27.39 16.04
CA ASP A 181 -10.63 -26.51 15.14
C ASP A 181 -11.40 -25.20 14.89
N THR A 182 -10.66 -24.09 14.99
CA THR A 182 -11.20 -22.74 14.78
C THR A 182 -10.30 -21.96 13.85
N LYS A 183 -10.87 -21.35 12.83
CA LYS A 183 -10.16 -20.51 11.87
C LYS A 183 -10.84 -19.16 11.71
N ILE A 184 -10.05 -18.17 11.34
CA ILE A 184 -10.49 -16.82 11.02
C ILE A 184 -10.06 -16.48 9.61
N ALA A 185 -10.92 -15.78 8.90
CA ALA A 185 -10.56 -15.12 7.66
C ALA A 185 -11.20 -13.74 7.60
N SER A 186 -10.56 -12.85 6.86
CA SER A 186 -11.08 -11.53 6.53
C SER A 186 -10.99 -11.31 5.03
N ASP A 187 -11.81 -10.40 4.56
CA ASP A 187 -11.75 -9.87 3.21
C ASP A 187 -12.19 -8.42 3.20
N TRP A 188 -11.85 -7.72 2.12
CA TRP A 188 -12.15 -6.31 1.95
C TRP A 188 -12.44 -6.00 0.48
N LYS A 189 -13.19 -4.92 0.23
CA LYS A 189 -13.46 -4.46 -1.13
C LYS A 189 -13.66 -2.95 -1.15
N TYR A 190 -13.01 -2.25 -2.11
CA TYR A 190 -13.39 -0.90 -2.47
C TYR A 190 -14.73 -0.93 -3.21
N ILE A 191 -15.60 0.03 -2.86
CA ILE A 191 -16.91 0.21 -3.47
C ILE A 191 -17.12 1.69 -3.78
N TYR A 192 -17.46 2.00 -4.99
CA TYR A 192 -17.75 3.36 -5.46
C TYR A 192 -19.23 3.55 -5.76
N ASP A 193 -19.95 2.45 -5.95
CA ASP A 193 -21.41 2.37 -6.04
C ASP A 193 -21.89 1.17 -5.24
N LYS A 194 -23.15 1.22 -4.78
CA LYS A 194 -23.78 0.09 -4.06
C LYS A 194 -23.81 -1.19 -4.91
N GLN A 195 -23.86 -1.05 -6.24
CA GLN A 195 -23.86 -2.17 -7.18
C GLN A 195 -22.49 -2.85 -7.35
N ASP A 196 -21.40 -2.21 -6.91
CA ASP A 196 -20.05 -2.80 -6.94
C ASP A 196 -19.92 -4.01 -6.02
N LEU A 197 -20.84 -4.19 -5.08
CA LEU A 197 -20.84 -5.28 -4.12
C LEU A 197 -22.16 -6.05 -4.17
N ASN A 198 -22.06 -7.34 -4.44
CA ASN A 198 -23.13 -8.29 -4.18
C ASN A 198 -22.90 -8.92 -2.79
N PRO A 199 -23.74 -8.62 -1.77
CA PRO A 199 -23.56 -9.13 -0.41
C PRO A 199 -23.48 -10.66 -0.33
N LYS A 200 -24.29 -11.35 -1.12
CA LYS A 200 -24.34 -12.82 -1.14
C LYS A 200 -23.05 -13.43 -1.72
N GLU A 201 -22.56 -12.91 -2.85
CA GLU A 201 -21.32 -13.39 -3.47
C GLU A 201 -20.10 -13.09 -2.59
N PHE A 202 -20.05 -11.91 -1.98
CA PHE A 202 -18.99 -11.53 -1.06
C PHE A 202 -18.98 -12.44 0.17
N ALA A 203 -20.14 -12.69 0.78
CA ALA A 203 -20.31 -13.59 1.92
C ALA A 203 -19.90 -15.02 1.54
N GLN A 204 -20.33 -15.51 0.38
CA GLN A 204 -19.98 -16.84 -0.11
C GLN A 204 -18.46 -17.02 -0.25
N ALA A 205 -17.78 -16.05 -0.87
CA ALA A 205 -16.33 -16.09 -1.06
C ALA A 205 -15.59 -16.09 0.29
N LEU A 206 -15.96 -15.21 1.22
CA LEU A 206 -15.33 -15.12 2.53
C LEU A 206 -15.58 -16.38 3.39
N CYS A 207 -16.80 -16.92 3.38
CA CYS A 207 -17.12 -18.16 4.07
C CYS A 207 -16.35 -19.35 3.48
N ALA A 208 -16.26 -19.45 2.15
CA ALA A 208 -15.46 -20.50 1.50
C ALA A 208 -13.97 -20.38 1.90
N LYS A 209 -13.42 -19.16 1.95
CA LYS A 209 -12.03 -18.87 2.36
C LYS A 209 -11.74 -19.36 3.78
N VAL A 210 -12.63 -19.12 4.75
CA VAL A 210 -12.40 -19.54 6.13
C VAL A 210 -12.62 -21.04 6.32
N ILE A 211 -13.64 -21.61 5.70
CA ILE A 211 -13.98 -23.03 5.80
C ILE A 211 -12.86 -23.90 5.18
N ALA A 212 -12.29 -23.45 4.07
CA ALA A 212 -11.19 -24.15 3.41
C ALA A 212 -9.91 -24.27 4.27
N LYS A 213 -9.78 -23.45 5.32
CA LYS A 213 -8.65 -23.53 6.28
C LYS A 213 -8.85 -24.55 7.39
N LEU A 214 -10.09 -25.05 7.61
CA LEU A 214 -10.39 -25.99 8.69
C LEU A 214 -9.66 -27.32 8.47
N HIS A 215 -9.26 -27.96 9.58
CA HIS A 215 -8.56 -29.23 9.63
C HIS A 215 -7.23 -29.25 8.87
N GLY A 216 -6.60 -28.08 8.70
CA GLY A 216 -5.27 -28.02 8.15
C GLY A 216 -4.24 -28.70 9.05
N GLU A 217 -3.38 -29.52 8.47
CA GLU A 217 -2.29 -30.20 9.15
C GLU A 217 -0.94 -29.81 8.56
N PRO A 218 0.15 -29.84 9.33
CA PRO A 218 1.48 -29.60 8.77
C PRO A 218 1.87 -30.68 7.75
N VAL A 219 2.80 -30.33 6.88
CA VAL A 219 3.45 -31.27 5.95
C VAL A 219 4.83 -31.66 6.47
N GLU A 220 5.43 -32.72 5.88
CA GLU A 220 6.84 -33.06 6.13
C GLU A 220 7.74 -31.88 5.74
N SER A 221 8.77 -31.63 6.54
CA SER A 221 9.76 -30.59 6.23
C SER A 221 10.58 -30.95 4.99
N GLY A 222 10.83 -30.00 4.12
CA GLY A 222 11.55 -30.23 2.87
C GLY A 222 11.48 -29.03 1.91
N ASN A 223 12.04 -29.24 0.72
CA ASN A 223 11.94 -28.28 -0.37
C ASN A 223 10.80 -28.69 -1.31
N TYR A 224 9.94 -27.75 -1.64
CA TYR A 224 8.77 -27.95 -2.49
C TYR A 224 8.68 -26.89 -3.58
N PRO A 225 8.13 -27.21 -4.76
CA PRO A 225 7.51 -26.19 -5.58
C PRO A 225 6.45 -25.45 -4.76
N VAL A 226 6.53 -24.12 -4.72
CA VAL A 226 5.62 -23.30 -3.89
C VAL A 226 4.94 -22.27 -4.77
N LEU A 227 3.62 -22.30 -4.78
CA LEU A 227 2.77 -21.28 -5.37
C LEU A 227 2.40 -20.26 -4.27
N LEU A 228 3.05 -19.08 -4.28
CA LEU A 228 2.56 -17.96 -3.50
C LEU A 228 1.38 -17.34 -4.23
N GLN A 229 0.20 -17.39 -3.62
CA GLN A 229 -1.00 -16.76 -4.14
C GLN A 229 -0.86 -15.24 -4.16
N ASN A 230 -1.57 -14.58 -5.03
CA ASN A 230 -1.48 -13.13 -5.27
C ASN A 230 -1.51 -12.28 -3.98
N GLU A 231 -2.40 -12.56 -3.01
CA GLU A 231 -2.45 -11.85 -1.73
C GLU A 231 -1.16 -12.03 -0.91
N ALA A 232 -0.70 -13.28 -0.76
CA ALA A 232 0.53 -13.58 -0.02
C ALA A 232 1.78 -12.99 -0.69
N MET A 233 1.79 -12.97 -2.04
CA MET A 233 2.89 -12.38 -2.80
C MET A 233 2.87 -10.84 -2.70
N SER A 234 1.69 -10.22 -2.71
CA SER A 234 1.53 -8.77 -2.50
C SER A 234 1.99 -8.34 -1.11
N ASP A 235 1.67 -9.12 -0.07
CA ASP A 235 2.13 -8.86 1.29
C ASP A 235 3.66 -8.92 1.40
N LEU A 236 4.28 -9.91 0.76
CA LEU A 236 5.74 -10.05 0.73
C LEU A 236 6.40 -8.90 -0.04
N LEU A 237 5.84 -8.50 -1.20
CA LEU A 237 6.32 -7.36 -1.98
C LEU A 237 6.16 -6.05 -1.19
N THR A 238 5.02 -5.87 -0.49
CA THR A 238 4.77 -4.71 0.36
C THR A 238 5.86 -4.57 1.43
N ALA A 239 6.17 -5.64 2.14
CA ALA A 239 7.19 -5.64 3.19
C ALA A 239 8.62 -5.40 2.66
N LEU A 240 8.86 -5.65 1.38
CA LEU A 240 10.15 -5.47 0.72
C LEU A 240 10.21 -4.23 -0.17
N SER A 241 9.13 -3.48 -0.36
CA SER A 241 9.08 -2.31 -1.28
C SER A 241 10.13 -1.26 -0.97
N GLY A 242 10.52 -1.10 0.31
CA GLY A 242 11.59 -0.21 0.75
C GLY A 242 12.97 -0.49 0.13
N MET A 243 13.19 -1.68 -0.45
CA MET A 243 14.43 -1.98 -1.16
C MET A 243 14.62 -1.12 -2.43
N PHE A 244 13.52 -0.60 -3.00
CA PHE A 244 13.52 0.28 -4.17
C PHE A 244 13.65 1.76 -3.81
N HIS A 245 13.64 2.14 -2.53
CA HIS A 245 13.77 3.53 -2.13
C HIS A 245 15.19 4.04 -2.35
N GLY A 246 15.34 5.17 -3.07
CA GLY A 246 16.65 5.77 -3.36
C GLY A 246 17.43 6.09 -2.09
N GLU A 247 16.78 6.52 -1.01
CA GLU A 247 17.44 6.78 0.28
C GLU A 247 18.01 5.49 0.91
N SER A 248 17.30 4.35 0.83
CA SER A 248 17.78 3.05 1.29
C SER A 248 19.01 2.58 0.51
N ILE A 249 18.99 2.81 -0.80
CA ILE A 249 20.12 2.48 -1.70
C ILE A 249 21.31 3.38 -1.40
N TYR A 250 21.12 4.69 -1.25
CA TYR A 250 22.17 5.65 -0.89
C TYR A 250 22.84 5.29 0.44
N LYS A 251 22.04 4.99 1.46
CA LYS A 251 22.52 4.59 2.79
C LYS A 251 23.18 3.19 2.81
N GLY A 252 23.09 2.42 1.74
CA GLY A 252 23.65 1.07 1.66
C GLY A 252 22.89 0.03 2.48
N VAL A 253 21.63 0.28 2.80
CA VAL A 253 20.72 -0.64 3.49
C VAL A 253 19.75 -1.36 2.54
N SER A 254 19.96 -1.24 1.24
CA SER A 254 19.26 -2.00 0.20
C SER A 254 20.20 -2.94 -0.53
N ILE A 255 19.74 -4.17 -0.77
CA ILE A 255 20.47 -5.18 -1.56
C ILE A 255 20.63 -4.76 -3.03
N LEU A 256 19.89 -3.76 -3.50
CA LEU A 256 19.95 -3.21 -4.86
C LEU A 256 21.03 -2.13 -5.03
N LYS A 257 21.79 -1.83 -3.98
CA LYS A 257 22.91 -0.91 -4.08
C LYS A 257 23.88 -1.35 -5.18
N ASP A 258 24.28 -0.41 -6.01
CA ASP A 258 25.22 -0.59 -7.14
C ASP A 258 24.74 -1.56 -8.24
N LYS A 259 23.42 -1.93 -8.24
CA LYS A 259 22.86 -2.87 -9.23
C LYS A 259 22.02 -2.22 -10.33
N LEU A 260 22.02 -0.90 -10.43
CA LEU A 260 21.28 -0.21 -11.48
C LEU A 260 21.77 -0.66 -12.86
N GLY A 261 20.86 -1.10 -13.72
CA GLY A 261 21.16 -1.66 -15.04
C GLY A 261 21.52 -3.15 -15.04
N GLU A 262 21.64 -3.80 -13.87
CA GLU A 262 21.94 -5.23 -13.79
C GLU A 262 20.65 -6.09 -13.80
N THR A 263 20.80 -7.34 -14.27
CA THR A 263 19.75 -8.34 -14.16
C THR A 263 19.67 -8.84 -12.71
N VAL A 264 18.58 -8.54 -12.02
CA VAL A 264 18.36 -8.87 -10.61
C VAL A 264 17.33 -9.98 -10.41
N PHE A 265 16.40 -10.17 -11.36
CA PHE A 265 15.32 -11.15 -11.34
C PHE A 265 15.27 -11.95 -12.65
N ASP A 266 14.37 -12.95 -12.71
CA ASP A 266 14.06 -13.65 -13.96
C ASP A 266 13.54 -12.65 -15.01
N LYS A 267 13.89 -12.85 -16.27
CA LYS A 267 13.50 -11.98 -17.40
C LYS A 267 12.00 -11.82 -17.60
N ARG A 268 11.18 -12.69 -17.04
CA ARG A 268 9.70 -12.61 -17.09
C ARG A 268 9.15 -11.63 -16.05
N ILE A 269 9.94 -11.18 -15.09
CA ILE A 269 9.53 -10.26 -14.03
C ILE A 269 9.71 -8.82 -14.49
N SER A 270 8.61 -8.07 -14.47
CA SER A 270 8.61 -6.61 -14.51
C SER A 270 7.86 -6.09 -13.29
N ILE A 271 8.41 -5.08 -12.62
CA ILE A 271 7.82 -4.39 -11.47
C ILE A 271 7.61 -2.93 -11.85
N VAL A 272 6.39 -2.47 -11.71
CA VAL A 272 5.94 -1.15 -12.16
C VAL A 272 5.41 -0.36 -10.97
N ASP A 273 5.77 0.93 -10.90
CA ASP A 273 5.06 1.93 -10.11
C ASP A 273 4.23 2.79 -11.07
N ASP A 274 2.89 2.68 -10.99
CA ASP A 274 1.97 3.30 -11.93
C ASP A 274 0.98 4.26 -11.24
N PRO A 275 1.35 5.53 -11.09
CA PRO A 275 0.47 6.55 -10.52
C PRO A 275 -0.71 6.90 -11.43
N LEU A 276 -0.78 6.36 -12.65
CA LEU A 276 -1.82 6.64 -13.64
C LEU A 276 -2.76 5.45 -13.85
N LEU A 277 -2.66 4.42 -12.99
CA LEU A 277 -3.49 3.23 -13.07
C LEU A 277 -4.96 3.59 -12.84
N GLU A 278 -5.82 3.44 -13.86
CA GLU A 278 -7.23 3.86 -13.81
C GLU A 278 -8.02 3.17 -12.68
N SER A 279 -7.67 1.94 -12.35
CA SER A 279 -8.28 1.18 -11.25
C SER A 279 -7.52 1.32 -9.92
N GLY A 280 -6.42 2.07 -9.90
CA GLY A 280 -5.55 2.21 -8.75
C GLY A 280 -6.11 3.19 -7.73
N TYR A 281 -6.03 2.83 -6.45
CA TYR A 281 -6.44 3.70 -5.36
C TYR A 281 -5.40 4.78 -5.05
N GLU A 282 -4.11 4.48 -5.23
CA GLU A 282 -3.00 5.39 -4.96
C GLU A 282 -2.56 6.19 -6.21
N SER A 283 -3.49 6.40 -7.17
CA SER A 283 -3.20 7.17 -8.38
C SER A 283 -3.08 8.67 -8.05
N ALA A 284 -2.07 9.33 -8.61
CA ALA A 284 -1.77 10.72 -8.32
C ALA A 284 -1.12 11.43 -9.50
N ALA A 285 -1.54 12.66 -9.79
CA ALA A 285 -0.92 13.51 -10.80
C ALA A 285 0.43 14.09 -10.34
N PHE A 286 0.58 14.30 -9.04
CA PHE A 286 1.78 14.85 -8.39
C PHE A 286 1.91 14.29 -6.98
N ASP A 287 3.15 14.28 -6.47
CA ASP A 287 3.43 13.90 -5.08
C ASP A 287 3.28 15.09 -4.11
N ASP A 288 3.50 14.88 -2.80
CA ASP A 288 3.37 15.91 -1.77
C ASP A 288 4.51 16.94 -1.76
N GLU A 289 5.43 16.83 -2.71
CA GLU A 289 6.45 17.84 -3.00
C GLU A 289 6.12 18.64 -4.27
N GLY A 290 4.99 18.32 -4.93
CA GLY A 290 4.54 18.95 -6.18
C GLY A 290 5.23 18.41 -7.42
N VAL A 291 5.97 17.32 -7.34
CA VAL A 291 6.65 16.68 -8.48
C VAL A 291 5.64 15.87 -9.27
N ALA A 292 5.62 16.04 -10.60
CA ALA A 292 4.73 15.28 -11.47
C ALA A 292 5.03 13.78 -11.40
N CYS A 293 3.98 12.99 -11.17
CA CYS A 293 4.05 11.53 -11.14
C CYS A 293 4.00 10.95 -12.56
N TYR A 294 4.64 9.80 -12.77
CA TYR A 294 4.62 9.11 -14.07
C TYR A 294 4.82 7.61 -13.87
N ARG A 295 4.27 6.83 -14.80
CA ARG A 295 4.47 5.38 -14.82
C ARG A 295 5.93 5.04 -15.08
N LYS A 296 6.51 4.17 -14.27
CA LYS A 296 7.92 3.78 -14.35
C LYS A 296 8.13 2.31 -14.04
N TYR A 297 9.08 1.70 -14.72
CA TYR A 297 9.57 0.37 -14.38
C TYR A 297 10.67 0.47 -13.33
N LEU A 298 10.46 -0.13 -12.16
CA LEU A 298 11.54 -0.35 -11.20
C LEU A 298 12.41 -1.51 -11.66
N VAL A 299 11.76 -2.57 -12.13
CA VAL A 299 12.41 -3.69 -12.80
C VAL A 299 11.68 -3.92 -14.13
N GLU A 300 12.40 -4.01 -15.22
CA GLU A 300 11.88 -4.32 -16.55
C GLU A 300 12.57 -5.54 -17.11
N GLN A 301 11.83 -6.59 -17.36
CA GLN A 301 12.34 -7.87 -17.85
C GLN A 301 13.55 -8.38 -17.05
N GLY A 302 13.42 -8.35 -15.72
CA GLY A 302 14.45 -8.77 -14.78
C GLY A 302 15.56 -7.76 -14.52
N VAL A 303 15.65 -6.66 -15.28
CA VAL A 303 16.70 -5.64 -15.16
C VAL A 303 16.24 -4.51 -14.26
N PHE A 304 17.02 -4.18 -13.23
CA PHE A 304 16.75 -3.06 -12.32
C PHE A 304 16.98 -1.72 -13.06
N LYS A 305 15.94 -0.90 -13.23
CA LYS A 305 15.93 0.29 -14.09
C LYS A 305 16.00 1.60 -13.33
N THR A 306 15.28 1.72 -12.20
CA THR A 306 15.25 2.96 -11.43
C THR A 306 14.84 2.70 -9.98
N CYS A 307 15.12 3.69 -9.12
CA CYS A 307 14.66 3.74 -7.76
C CYS A 307 13.46 4.68 -7.65
N LEU A 308 12.74 4.60 -6.53
CA LEU A 308 11.77 5.60 -6.11
C LEU A 308 12.51 6.74 -5.39
N HIS A 309 12.23 7.98 -5.78
CA HIS A 309 12.88 9.17 -5.25
C HIS A 309 11.86 10.24 -4.85
N ASN A 310 12.08 10.85 -3.69
CA ASN A 310 11.65 12.19 -3.35
C ASN A 310 12.76 13.19 -3.71
N LEU A 311 12.55 14.50 -3.53
CA LEU A 311 13.56 15.54 -3.85
C LEU A 311 14.87 15.31 -3.09
N LYS A 312 14.79 14.99 -1.79
CA LYS A 312 15.97 14.75 -0.95
C LYS A 312 16.83 13.61 -1.47
N SER A 313 16.24 12.44 -1.68
CA SER A 313 16.99 11.26 -2.13
C SER A 313 17.51 11.39 -3.56
N ALA A 314 16.76 12.07 -4.42
CA ALA A 314 17.20 12.40 -5.77
C ALA A 314 18.47 13.26 -5.75
N LYS A 315 18.49 14.28 -4.92
CA LYS A 315 19.66 15.16 -4.75
C LYS A 315 20.86 14.42 -4.19
N LEU A 316 20.68 13.59 -3.16
CA LEU A 316 21.74 12.75 -2.59
C LEU A 316 22.37 11.80 -3.63
N MET A 317 21.58 11.32 -4.57
CA MET A 317 22.04 10.41 -5.63
C MET A 317 22.37 11.11 -6.96
N ASN A 318 22.35 12.46 -6.97
CA ASN A 318 22.60 13.28 -8.16
C ASN A 318 21.72 12.87 -9.36
N THR A 319 20.43 12.71 -9.10
CA THR A 319 19.39 12.38 -10.08
C THR A 319 18.17 13.30 -9.90
N VAL A 320 17.05 12.99 -10.57
CA VAL A 320 15.80 13.72 -10.44
C VAL A 320 14.78 12.92 -9.62
N SER A 321 13.86 13.63 -8.93
CA SER A 321 12.75 12.97 -8.23
C SER A 321 11.87 12.20 -9.22
N THR A 322 11.33 11.09 -8.76
CA THR A 322 10.43 10.24 -9.54
C THR A 322 8.96 10.49 -9.24
N GLY A 323 8.64 11.56 -8.48
CA GLY A 323 7.28 11.84 -8.04
C GLY A 323 6.78 10.82 -7.00
N ASN A 324 7.64 10.49 -6.04
CA ASN A 324 7.35 9.51 -4.99
C ASN A 324 7.57 10.07 -3.58
N GLY A 325 7.55 11.40 -3.43
CA GLY A 325 7.66 12.09 -2.15
C GLY A 325 6.28 12.28 -1.51
N PHE A 326 5.82 11.34 -0.68
CA PHE A 326 4.51 11.40 -0.04
C PHE A 326 4.61 11.57 1.47
N LYS A 327 3.53 12.07 2.08
CA LYS A 327 3.38 12.26 3.52
C LYS A 327 2.36 11.28 4.09
N GLY A 328 2.60 10.76 5.28
CA GLY A 328 1.59 10.02 6.03
C GLY A 328 0.46 10.89 6.60
N GLY A 329 0.53 12.22 6.41
CA GLY A 329 -0.42 13.24 6.85
C GLY A 329 0.27 14.61 6.94
N TYR A 330 -0.50 15.69 7.10
CA TYR A 330 0.05 17.06 7.11
C TYR A 330 1.21 17.26 8.10
N ALA A 331 1.16 16.60 9.26
CA ALA A 331 2.18 16.72 10.30
C ALA A 331 3.37 15.75 10.14
N SER A 332 3.42 14.99 9.04
CA SER A 332 4.52 14.09 8.74
C SER A 332 5.57 14.75 7.85
N SER A 333 6.82 14.32 7.99
CA SER A 333 7.84 14.60 6.97
C SER A 333 7.52 13.86 5.68
N VAL A 334 8.03 14.38 4.56
CA VAL A 334 7.96 13.67 3.27
C VAL A 334 8.86 12.43 3.33
N ASP A 335 8.32 11.29 2.97
CA ASP A 335 9.04 10.04 2.83
C ASP A 335 8.89 9.52 1.39
N ILE A 336 9.64 8.47 1.04
CA ILE A 336 9.49 7.81 -0.26
C ILE A 336 8.39 6.76 -0.13
N SER A 337 7.37 6.86 -0.98
CA SER A 337 6.31 5.85 -1.09
C SER A 337 6.04 5.53 -2.55
N PRO A 338 5.82 4.24 -2.89
CA PRO A 338 5.23 3.90 -4.18
C PRO A 338 3.80 4.44 -4.27
N THR A 339 3.28 4.48 -5.48
CA THR A 339 1.88 4.67 -5.79
C THR A 339 1.22 3.30 -5.98
N ASN A 340 0.75 2.98 -7.19
CA ASN A 340 0.28 1.63 -7.48
C ASN A 340 1.47 0.77 -7.96
N LEU A 341 2.11 0.09 -7.01
CA LEU A 341 3.27 -0.76 -7.28
C LEU A 341 2.83 -2.20 -7.52
N TYR A 342 3.20 -2.80 -8.64
CA TYR A 342 2.82 -4.18 -8.89
C TYR A 342 3.84 -4.95 -9.75
N ILE A 343 3.80 -6.28 -9.61
CA ILE A 343 4.43 -7.19 -10.55
C ILE A 343 3.47 -7.37 -11.73
N GLU A 344 3.93 -7.15 -12.96
CA GLU A 344 3.11 -7.39 -14.14
C GLU A 344 2.68 -8.86 -14.20
N GLN A 345 1.40 -9.09 -14.56
CA GLN A 345 0.86 -10.43 -14.67
C GLN A 345 1.44 -11.20 -15.86
N GLY A 346 1.49 -12.51 -15.73
CA GLY A 346 1.76 -13.44 -16.83
C GLY A 346 0.50 -13.82 -17.58
N ASP A 347 0.54 -14.99 -18.19
CA ASP A 347 -0.51 -15.54 -19.05
C ASP A 347 -0.97 -16.94 -18.60
N VAL A 348 -0.59 -17.38 -17.41
CA VAL A 348 -0.90 -18.73 -16.90
C VAL A 348 -2.07 -18.67 -15.94
N SER A 349 -3.10 -19.49 -16.17
CA SER A 349 -4.22 -19.58 -15.23
C SER A 349 -3.81 -20.19 -13.89
N TYR A 350 -4.51 -19.83 -12.83
CA TYR A 350 -4.25 -20.39 -11.50
C TYR A 350 -4.40 -21.92 -11.48
N GLU A 351 -5.39 -22.45 -12.21
CA GLU A 351 -5.64 -23.86 -12.36
C GLU A 351 -4.50 -24.60 -13.09
N ASP A 352 -3.94 -24.00 -14.13
CA ASP A 352 -2.81 -24.57 -14.86
C ASP A 352 -1.53 -24.58 -14.01
N MET A 353 -1.33 -23.54 -13.20
CA MET A 353 -0.22 -23.49 -12.23
C MET A 353 -0.33 -24.66 -11.25
N ILE A 354 -1.52 -24.92 -10.68
CA ILE A 354 -1.78 -26.05 -9.79
C ILE A 354 -1.60 -27.37 -10.55
N GLY A 355 -2.17 -27.48 -11.73
CA GLY A 355 -2.08 -28.66 -12.59
C GLY A 355 -0.65 -29.06 -12.97
N SER A 356 0.27 -28.08 -12.97
CA SER A 356 1.70 -28.32 -13.28
C SER A 356 2.52 -28.92 -12.14
N MET A 357 1.97 -28.97 -10.92
CA MET A 357 2.65 -29.47 -9.73
C MET A 357 2.32 -30.95 -9.49
N ASP A 358 3.31 -31.86 -9.60
CA ASP A 358 3.14 -33.24 -9.16
C ASP A 358 2.97 -33.31 -7.63
N LYS A 359 3.84 -32.60 -6.90
CA LYS A 359 3.72 -32.36 -5.46
C LYS A 359 4.21 -30.96 -5.16
N GLY A 360 3.40 -30.17 -4.45
CA GLY A 360 3.73 -28.77 -4.13
C GLY A 360 2.86 -28.19 -3.03
N ILE A 361 3.15 -26.98 -2.66
CA ILE A 361 2.41 -26.24 -1.62
C ILE A 361 1.90 -24.93 -2.21
N ILE A 362 0.62 -24.67 -2.04
CA ILE A 362 0.03 -23.33 -2.26
C ILE A 362 0.09 -22.61 -0.93
N ILE A 363 0.67 -21.42 -0.89
CA ILE A 363 0.64 -20.51 0.26
C ILE A 363 -0.38 -19.42 -0.05
N THR A 364 -1.44 -19.37 0.74
CA THR A 364 -2.51 -18.37 0.62
C THR A 364 -2.38 -17.24 1.62
N GLU A 365 -1.60 -17.46 2.70
CA GLU A 365 -1.43 -16.50 3.78
C GLU A 365 -0.05 -16.64 4.39
N ILE A 366 0.60 -15.50 4.63
CA ILE A 366 1.84 -15.37 5.35
C ILE A 366 1.65 -14.43 6.54
N THR A 367 2.28 -14.74 7.66
CA THR A 367 2.23 -13.92 8.87
C THR A 367 3.60 -13.73 9.48
N GLY A 368 3.74 -12.70 10.33
CA GLY A 368 4.99 -12.44 11.04
C GLY A 368 6.05 -11.72 10.21
N LEU A 369 5.67 -10.99 9.15
CA LEU A 369 6.57 -10.22 8.29
C LEU A 369 7.50 -9.28 9.09
N HIS A 370 7.01 -8.67 10.17
CA HIS A 370 7.78 -7.76 11.04
C HIS A 370 8.91 -8.45 11.83
N ALA A 371 8.88 -9.77 11.98
CA ALA A 371 9.85 -10.55 12.76
C ALA A 371 10.59 -11.60 11.93
N GLY A 372 9.94 -12.16 10.92
CA GLY A 372 10.45 -13.24 10.10
C GLY A 372 11.04 -12.82 8.75
N LEU A 373 11.10 -11.51 8.46
CA LEU A 373 11.67 -10.98 7.23
C LEU A 373 12.82 -10.01 7.57
N ASN A 374 13.95 -10.17 6.88
CA ASN A 374 15.02 -9.20 6.90
C ASN A 374 14.97 -8.34 5.62
N PRO A 375 14.55 -7.07 5.69
CA PRO A 375 14.39 -6.24 4.48
C PRO A 375 15.71 -5.87 3.79
N ILE A 376 16.86 -6.05 4.46
CA ILE A 376 18.19 -5.75 3.90
C ILE A 376 18.73 -6.96 3.12
N SER A 377 18.76 -8.15 3.74
CA SER A 377 19.22 -9.39 3.09
C SER A 377 18.15 -10.05 2.23
N THR A 378 16.90 -9.63 2.37
CA THR A 378 15.70 -10.22 1.75
C THR A 378 15.45 -11.69 2.11
N GLU A 379 16.06 -12.17 3.19
CA GLU A 379 15.78 -13.48 3.77
C GLU A 379 14.46 -13.45 4.53
N PHE A 380 13.68 -14.49 4.37
CA PHE A 380 12.42 -14.63 5.08
C PHE A 380 12.22 -16.04 5.64
N SER A 381 11.52 -16.11 6.76
CA SER A 381 11.04 -17.34 7.40
C SER A 381 9.71 -17.02 8.07
N LEU A 382 8.61 -17.30 7.37
CA LEU A 382 7.28 -16.77 7.68
C LEU A 382 6.30 -17.89 8.00
N GLN A 383 5.58 -17.76 9.10
CA GLN A 383 4.46 -18.64 9.38
C GLN A 383 3.44 -18.55 8.25
N SER A 384 2.93 -19.69 7.82
CA SER A 384 2.13 -19.79 6.60
C SER A 384 1.01 -20.79 6.71
N SER A 385 -0.03 -20.56 5.92
CA SER A 385 -1.12 -21.51 5.69
C SER A 385 -1.46 -21.56 4.20
N GLY A 386 -2.12 -22.66 3.79
CA GLY A 386 -2.50 -22.86 2.40
C GLY A 386 -2.94 -24.29 2.13
N PHE A 387 -2.48 -24.87 1.03
CA PHE A 387 -2.95 -26.19 0.58
C PHE A 387 -1.80 -27.07 0.07
N LEU A 388 -1.91 -28.37 0.34
CA LEU A 388 -1.08 -29.40 -0.29
C LEU A 388 -1.64 -29.74 -1.68
N VAL A 389 -0.77 -29.78 -2.67
CA VAL A 389 -1.09 -30.24 -4.03
C VAL A 389 -0.38 -31.56 -4.27
N GLU A 390 -1.10 -32.57 -4.79
CA GLU A 390 -0.55 -33.83 -5.26
C GLU A 390 -1.23 -34.24 -6.58
N GLY A 391 -0.45 -34.60 -7.58
CA GLY A 391 -0.95 -34.98 -8.90
C GLY A 391 -1.74 -33.85 -9.59
N GLY A 392 -1.32 -32.59 -9.41
CA GLY A 392 -1.97 -31.41 -9.99
C GLY A 392 -3.32 -31.04 -9.37
N LYS A 393 -3.62 -31.51 -8.15
CA LYS A 393 -4.89 -31.24 -7.46
C LYS A 393 -4.66 -30.85 -6.01
N ILE A 394 -5.48 -29.94 -5.50
CA ILE A 394 -5.54 -29.64 -4.07
C ILE A 394 -6.07 -30.87 -3.34
N VAL A 395 -5.32 -31.33 -2.34
CA VAL A 395 -5.64 -32.55 -1.57
C VAL A 395 -6.21 -32.21 -0.21
N ARG A 396 -5.60 -31.25 0.51
CA ARG A 396 -6.03 -30.86 1.85
C ARG A 396 -5.44 -29.50 2.25
N PRO A 397 -6.06 -28.82 3.21
CA PRO A 397 -5.46 -27.63 3.80
C PRO A 397 -4.18 -27.96 4.59
N VAL A 398 -3.29 -26.96 4.64
CA VAL A 398 -2.02 -27.00 5.37
C VAL A 398 -1.93 -25.78 6.28
N ASN A 399 -1.55 -26.00 7.53
CA ASN A 399 -1.29 -24.95 8.50
C ASN A 399 -0.11 -25.32 9.40
N LEU A 400 0.26 -24.43 10.32
CA LEU A 400 1.39 -24.64 11.24
C LEU A 400 2.69 -25.00 10.49
N ILE A 401 2.90 -24.37 9.35
CA ILE A 401 4.12 -24.48 8.58
C ILE A 401 4.83 -23.13 8.52
N THR A 402 6.09 -23.18 8.15
CA THR A 402 6.89 -21.99 7.84
C THR A 402 7.40 -22.11 6.40
N VAL A 403 7.21 -21.07 5.58
CA VAL A 403 7.88 -20.92 4.29
C VAL A 403 9.13 -20.07 4.48
N ALA A 404 10.27 -20.54 3.98
CA ALA A 404 11.53 -19.84 4.11
C ALA A 404 12.29 -19.76 2.79
N GLY A 405 13.03 -18.68 2.60
CA GLY A 405 13.84 -18.45 1.42
C GLY A 405 14.55 -17.09 1.44
N ASN A 406 15.12 -16.74 0.30
CA ASN A 406 15.61 -15.40 0.00
C ASN A 406 14.85 -14.86 -1.20
N PHE A 407 14.24 -13.69 -1.06
CA PHE A 407 13.37 -13.12 -2.10
C PHE A 407 14.11 -12.90 -3.43
N MET A 408 15.34 -12.33 -3.38
CA MET A 408 16.11 -12.09 -4.60
C MET A 408 16.44 -13.38 -5.35
N GLU A 409 16.77 -14.45 -4.63
CA GLU A 409 17.06 -15.73 -5.24
C GLU A 409 15.78 -16.46 -5.71
N ALA A 410 14.71 -16.36 -4.95
CA ALA A 410 13.40 -16.89 -5.35
C ALA A 410 12.89 -16.26 -6.65
N MET A 411 12.99 -14.93 -6.77
CA MET A 411 12.56 -14.18 -7.98
C MET A 411 13.45 -14.45 -9.21
N LYS A 412 14.62 -15.04 -9.07
CA LYS A 412 15.45 -15.55 -10.19
C LYS A 412 15.03 -16.96 -10.61
N ASN A 413 14.37 -17.72 -9.73
CA ASN A 413 14.05 -19.12 -9.91
C ASN A 413 12.53 -19.35 -9.91
N ILE A 414 11.80 -18.54 -10.66
CA ILE A 414 10.37 -18.69 -10.86
C ILE A 414 10.08 -19.73 -11.94
N ARG A 415 8.97 -20.47 -11.78
CA ARG A 415 8.48 -21.42 -12.76
C ARG A 415 7.41 -20.82 -13.64
N MET A 416 6.41 -20.13 -13.05
CA MET A 416 5.28 -19.52 -13.75
C MET A 416 4.84 -18.23 -13.06
N ILE A 417 4.21 -17.34 -13.81
CA ILE A 417 3.55 -16.12 -13.33
C ILE A 417 2.08 -16.20 -13.75
N GLY A 418 1.18 -15.98 -12.80
CA GLY A 418 -0.27 -16.02 -13.03
C GLY A 418 -0.80 -14.83 -13.80
N GLU A 419 -1.99 -14.98 -14.38
CA GLU A 419 -2.79 -13.91 -15.01
C GLU A 419 -3.67 -13.15 -13.99
N ASP A 420 -3.63 -13.53 -12.73
CA ASP A 420 -4.52 -13.16 -11.63
C ASP A 420 -4.00 -11.98 -10.80
N LEU A 421 -3.47 -10.92 -11.45
CA LEU A 421 -3.03 -9.72 -10.74
C LEU A 421 -4.14 -9.18 -9.83
N LYS A 422 -3.82 -9.04 -8.56
CA LYS A 422 -4.68 -8.42 -7.56
C LYS A 422 -3.93 -7.32 -6.83
N MET A 423 -4.51 -6.12 -6.80
CA MET A 423 -3.98 -5.02 -5.99
C MET A 423 -4.40 -5.21 -4.52
N GLY A 424 -3.46 -5.05 -3.62
CA GLY A 424 -3.71 -5.01 -2.18
C GLY A 424 -4.25 -3.65 -1.72
N SER A 425 -4.69 -3.58 -0.47
CA SER A 425 -5.21 -2.35 0.14
C SER A 425 -4.17 -1.24 0.32
N SER A 426 -2.90 -1.56 0.21
CA SER A 426 -1.77 -0.63 0.28
C SER A 426 -1.35 -0.06 -1.08
N GLY A 427 -2.13 -0.29 -2.16
CA GLY A 427 -1.72 0.06 -3.51
C GLY A 427 -0.59 -0.82 -4.07
N ILE A 428 -0.22 -1.90 -3.37
CA ILE A 428 0.81 -2.84 -3.84
C ILE A 428 0.16 -4.16 -4.23
N GLY A 429 0.48 -4.66 -5.42
CA GLY A 429 -0.17 -5.83 -6.00
C GLY A 429 0.78 -6.82 -6.64
N SER A 430 0.30 -8.05 -6.82
CA SER A 430 1.01 -9.11 -7.52
C SER A 430 0.04 -10.11 -8.13
N PRO A 431 0.40 -10.78 -9.22
CA PRO A 431 -0.19 -12.05 -9.59
C PRO A 431 0.33 -13.16 -8.68
N SER A 432 -0.29 -14.31 -8.73
CA SER A 432 0.25 -15.55 -8.15
C SER A 432 1.56 -15.94 -8.84
N ILE A 433 2.56 -16.38 -8.05
CA ILE A 433 3.87 -16.78 -8.60
C ILE A 433 4.20 -18.20 -8.12
N LEU A 434 4.48 -19.09 -9.06
CA LEU A 434 4.98 -20.44 -8.79
C LEU A 434 6.51 -20.44 -8.82
N PHE A 435 7.12 -20.69 -7.68
CA PHE A 435 8.56 -20.84 -7.52
C PHE A 435 8.98 -22.30 -7.74
N GLU A 436 10.18 -22.50 -8.30
CA GLU A 436 10.74 -23.84 -8.50
C GLU A 436 10.93 -24.59 -7.18
N SER A 437 11.37 -23.87 -6.14
CA SER A 437 11.62 -24.48 -4.84
C SER A 437 11.74 -23.44 -3.74
N LEU A 438 10.98 -23.62 -2.65
CA LEU A 438 11.19 -22.94 -1.38
C LEU A 438 11.23 -23.95 -0.24
N ALA A 439 11.89 -23.59 0.86
CA ALA A 439 11.94 -24.45 2.03
C ALA A 439 10.64 -24.36 2.82
N ILE A 440 10.07 -25.48 3.16
CA ILE A 440 8.90 -25.60 4.04
C ILE A 440 9.33 -26.33 5.30
N SER A 441 9.07 -25.76 6.46
CA SER A 441 9.21 -26.44 7.75
C SER A 441 7.81 -26.75 8.29
N GLY A 442 7.58 -27.99 8.66
CA GLY A 442 6.31 -28.45 9.19
C GLY A 442 6.54 -29.46 10.31
N LYS A 443 6.42 -30.77 10.05
CA LYS A 443 6.68 -31.84 11.01
C LYS A 443 7.86 -32.70 10.62
#